data_7861445aa4c58e0cfad57c92590d2561
#
_entry.id   7861445aa4c58e0cfad57c92590d2561
#
_cell.length_a   1.000
_cell.length_b   1.000
_cell.length_c   1.000
_cell.angle_alpha   90.00
_cell.angle_beta   90.00
_cell.angle_gamma   90.00
#
_symmetry.space_group_name_H-M   'P 1'
#
loop_
_entity.id
_entity.type
_entity.pdbx_description
1 polymer ?
#
loop_
_entity_poly.entity_id
_entity_poly.type
_entity_poly.pdbx_seq_one_letter_code
_entity_poly.pdbx_strand_id
1 'polypeptide(L)'
;MASLAVLVLGGVLYHKLYKRNVLWKMDQSFDANASLMLAKHQDQVKNIDKELWAERTQQELIDEIVTGKVKGKYYLLLGEKGTGKTSAVMESISRAEGRDCAIIDCSSDVELMRLRIGHALNFEFFEDYIGSLFSMKGPRESTPTLDIE
;
A
#
# COMPACT_ATOMS: atom_id res chain seq x y z
N MET A 1 14.02 43.09 2.52
CA MET A 1 13.77 42.27 3.74
C MET A 1 12.37 41.61 3.71
N ALA A 2 11.30 42.36 3.46
CA ALA A 2 9.92 41.78 3.41
C ALA A 2 9.73 40.71 2.35
N SER A 3 10.32 40.80 1.17
CA SER A 3 10.19 39.82 0.08
C SER A 3 10.80 38.45 0.43
N LEU A 4 11.89 38.43 1.15
CA LEU A 4 12.58 37.20 1.55
C LEU A 4 11.76 36.46 2.63
N ALA A 5 11.16 37.18 3.55
CA ALA A 5 10.26 36.62 4.55
C ALA A 5 9.01 35.98 3.93
N VAL A 6 8.43 36.61 2.91
CA VAL A 6 7.27 36.07 2.16
C VAL A 6 7.65 34.79 1.43
N LEU A 7 8.82 34.70 0.81
CA LEU A 7 9.29 33.48 0.15
C LEU A 7 9.49 32.33 1.13
N VAL A 8 10.11 32.59 2.30
CA VAL A 8 10.31 31.57 3.31
C VAL A 8 8.98 31.08 3.87
N LEU A 9 8.06 31.98 4.20
CA LEU A 9 6.72 31.63 4.68
C LEU A 9 5.94 30.83 3.61
N GLY A 10 6.01 31.23 2.36
CA GLY A 10 5.39 30.51 1.24
C GLY A 10 5.93 29.09 1.09
N GLY A 11 7.24 28.92 1.19
CA GLY A 11 7.88 27.60 1.14
C GLY A 11 7.48 26.68 2.29
N VAL A 12 7.45 27.22 3.52
CA VAL A 12 7.01 26.44 4.69
C VAL A 12 5.53 26.05 4.59
N LEU A 13 4.70 26.98 4.15
CA LEU A 13 3.26 26.71 3.95
C LEU A 13 3.04 25.65 2.87
N TYR A 14 3.71 25.79 1.72
CA TYR A 14 3.68 24.81 0.64
C TYR A 14 4.08 23.41 1.14
N HIS A 15 5.20 23.29 1.85
CA HIS A 15 5.66 22.02 2.37
C HIS A 15 4.66 21.35 3.33
N LYS A 16 4.05 22.14 4.22
CA LYS A 16 3.01 21.63 5.14
C LYS A 16 1.76 21.18 4.40
N LEU A 17 1.30 21.95 3.42
CA LEU A 17 0.12 21.59 2.62
C LEU A 17 0.38 20.37 1.76
N TYR A 18 1.54 20.31 1.12
CA TYR A 18 1.97 19.14 0.33
C TYR A 18 1.99 17.87 1.17
N LYS A 19 2.70 17.90 2.32
CA LYS A 19 2.77 16.77 3.23
C LYS A 19 1.38 16.29 3.69
N ARG A 20 0.48 17.22 4.00
CA ARG A 20 -0.89 16.89 4.40
C ARG A 20 -1.67 16.22 3.27
N ASN A 21 -1.51 16.72 2.05
CA ASN A 21 -2.17 16.18 0.87
C ASN A 21 -1.68 14.76 0.55
N VAL A 22 -0.37 14.53 0.60
CA VAL A 22 0.22 13.20 0.38
C VAL A 22 -0.27 12.21 1.43
N LEU A 23 -0.24 12.58 2.71
CA LEU A 23 -0.73 11.70 3.78
C LEU A 23 -2.22 11.37 3.61
N TRP A 24 -3.04 12.35 3.20
CA TRP A 24 -4.45 12.12 2.95
C TRP A 24 -4.70 11.17 1.75
N LYS A 25 -3.92 11.30 0.67
CA LYS A 25 -3.97 10.36 -0.47
C LYS A 25 -3.57 8.94 -0.04
N MET A 26 -2.51 8.82 0.76
CA MET A 26 -2.06 7.53 1.29
C MET A 26 -3.12 6.88 2.20
N ASP A 27 -3.77 7.66 3.04
CA ASP A 27 -4.85 7.21 3.91
C ASP A 27 -6.03 6.63 3.10
N GLN A 28 -6.47 7.34 2.08
CA GLN A 28 -7.51 6.85 1.18
C GLN A 28 -7.13 5.58 0.41
N SER A 29 -5.84 5.35 0.15
CA SER A 29 -5.40 4.18 -0.60
C SER A 29 -5.57 2.88 0.17
N PHE A 30 -5.55 2.92 1.51
CA PHE A 30 -5.77 1.75 2.34
C PHE A 30 -7.16 1.16 2.14
N ASP A 31 -8.19 2.00 1.98
CA ASP A 31 -9.55 1.55 1.71
C ASP A 31 -9.74 1.10 0.24
N ALA A 32 -9.20 1.85 -0.70
CA ALA A 32 -9.41 1.62 -2.13
C ALA A 32 -8.69 0.37 -2.65
N ASN A 33 -7.43 0.17 -2.28
CA ASN A 33 -6.63 -0.95 -2.77
C ASN A 33 -7.08 -2.30 -2.22
N ALA A 34 -7.48 -2.34 -0.96
CA ALA A 34 -8.03 -3.55 -0.37
C ALA A 34 -9.32 -3.98 -1.08
N SER A 35 -10.22 -3.05 -1.40
CA SER A 35 -11.47 -3.35 -2.11
C SER A 35 -11.24 -3.89 -3.52
N LEU A 36 -10.26 -3.36 -4.27
CA LEU A 36 -9.90 -3.85 -5.60
C LEU A 36 -9.30 -5.26 -5.57
N MET A 37 -8.41 -5.53 -4.62
CA MET A 37 -7.81 -6.85 -4.46
C MET A 37 -8.82 -7.88 -3.98
N LEU A 38 -9.74 -7.50 -3.09
CA LEU A 38 -10.86 -8.34 -2.67
C LEU A 38 -11.79 -8.68 -3.84
N ALA A 39 -12.09 -7.73 -4.70
CA ALA A 39 -12.91 -7.98 -5.89
C ALA A 39 -12.25 -9.01 -6.81
N LYS A 40 -10.94 -8.88 -7.09
CA LYS A 40 -10.18 -9.87 -7.86
C LYS A 40 -10.17 -11.24 -7.20
N HIS A 41 -9.98 -11.30 -5.88
CA HIS A 41 -9.99 -12.56 -5.14
C HIS A 41 -11.39 -13.19 -5.13
N GLN A 42 -12.44 -12.41 -4.94
CA GLN A 42 -13.82 -12.89 -4.97
C GLN A 42 -14.20 -13.48 -6.34
N ASP A 43 -13.73 -12.89 -7.44
CA ASP A 43 -13.95 -13.45 -8.76
C ASP A 43 -13.24 -14.79 -8.97
N GLN A 44 -12.07 -14.97 -8.37
CA GLN A 44 -11.36 -16.25 -8.36
C GLN A 44 -12.05 -17.30 -7.47
N VAL A 45 -12.61 -16.88 -6.35
CA VAL A 45 -13.26 -17.76 -5.34
C VAL A 45 -14.71 -18.08 -5.70
N LYS A 46 -15.41 -17.26 -6.48
CA LYS A 46 -16.78 -17.55 -6.94
C LYS A 46 -16.93 -18.90 -7.65
N ASN A 47 -15.82 -19.40 -8.23
CA ASN A 47 -15.78 -20.71 -8.89
C ASN A 47 -15.36 -21.86 -7.95
N ILE A 48 -15.12 -21.58 -6.67
CA ILE A 48 -14.80 -22.59 -5.67
C ILE A 48 -16.03 -22.76 -4.78
N ASP A 49 -16.58 -23.95 -4.75
CA ASP A 49 -17.71 -24.26 -3.86
C ASP A 49 -17.34 -23.91 -2.42
N LYS A 50 -18.18 -23.14 -1.75
CA LYS A 50 -17.98 -22.75 -0.35
C LYS A 50 -17.84 -23.95 0.59
N GLU A 51 -18.35 -25.12 0.17
CA GLU A 51 -18.23 -26.39 0.87
C GLU A 51 -16.79 -26.93 0.91
N LEU A 52 -15.93 -26.48 0.00
CA LEU A 52 -14.49 -26.84 -0.04
C LEU A 52 -13.60 -25.96 0.84
N TRP A 53 -14.18 -24.97 1.52
CA TRP A 53 -13.42 -24.13 2.43
C TRP A 53 -13.18 -24.85 3.75
N ALA A 54 -11.93 -25.26 3.96
CA ALA A 54 -11.51 -25.84 5.24
C ALA A 54 -11.15 -24.72 6.24
N GLU A 55 -11.91 -24.65 7.31
CA GLU A 55 -11.61 -23.73 8.41
C GLU A 55 -10.31 -24.17 9.10
N ARG A 56 -9.38 -23.24 9.31
CA ARG A 56 -8.06 -23.52 9.86
C ARG A 56 -7.98 -23.05 11.29
N THR A 57 -7.28 -23.81 12.12
CA THR A 57 -7.03 -23.45 13.52
C THR A 57 -6.33 -22.08 13.67
N GLN A 58 -5.54 -21.68 12.67
CA GLN A 58 -4.81 -20.40 12.69
C GLN A 58 -5.63 -19.23 12.14
N GLN A 59 -6.84 -19.45 11.64
CA GLN A 59 -7.65 -18.40 11.01
C GLN A 59 -7.98 -17.29 12.00
N GLU A 60 -8.34 -17.64 13.23
CA GLU A 60 -8.66 -16.68 14.29
C GLU A 60 -7.48 -15.73 14.60
N LEU A 61 -6.24 -16.26 14.66
CA LEU A 61 -5.05 -15.45 14.84
C LEU A 61 -4.82 -14.49 13.66
N ILE A 62 -5.04 -14.96 12.42
CA ILE A 62 -4.90 -14.11 11.24
C ILE A 62 -5.96 -13.00 11.25
N ASP A 63 -7.19 -13.30 11.64
CA ASP A 63 -8.27 -12.33 11.78
C ASP A 63 -7.93 -11.26 12.84
N GLU A 64 -7.33 -11.65 13.97
CA GLU A 64 -6.88 -10.70 15.00
C GLU A 64 -5.73 -9.80 14.53
N ILE A 65 -4.81 -10.34 13.75
CA ILE A 65 -3.70 -9.56 13.16
C ILE A 65 -4.24 -8.55 12.16
N VAL A 66 -5.08 -8.99 11.23
CA VAL A 66 -5.65 -8.14 10.17
C VAL A 66 -6.55 -7.05 10.75
N THR A 67 -7.34 -7.35 11.77
CA THR A 67 -8.19 -6.35 12.46
C THR A 67 -7.40 -5.43 13.40
N GLY A 68 -6.06 -5.60 13.50
CA GLY A 68 -5.21 -4.75 14.31
C GLY A 68 -5.41 -4.90 15.83
N LYS A 69 -6.05 -5.97 16.30
CA LYS A 69 -6.13 -6.29 17.73
C LYS A 69 -4.77 -6.60 18.31
N VAL A 70 -3.91 -7.28 17.54
CA VAL A 70 -2.52 -7.58 17.92
C VAL A 70 -1.59 -6.63 17.16
N LYS A 71 -0.90 -5.74 17.91
CA LYS A 71 -0.05 -4.68 17.34
C LYS A 71 1.41 -4.84 17.76
N GLY A 72 2.30 -4.13 17.04
CA GLY A 72 3.72 -4.01 17.39
C GLY A 72 4.57 -5.25 17.10
N LYS A 73 4.11 -6.15 16.23
CA LYS A 73 4.84 -7.35 15.82
C LYS A 73 4.78 -7.52 14.30
N TYR A 74 5.74 -8.26 13.77
CA TYR A 74 5.72 -8.74 12.39
C TYR A 74 5.37 -10.23 12.39
N TYR A 75 4.59 -10.67 11.40
CA TYR A 75 4.18 -12.05 11.27
C TYR A 75 4.65 -12.59 9.94
N LEU A 76 5.23 -13.78 9.94
CA LEU A 76 5.68 -14.47 8.75
C LEU A 76 4.91 -15.79 8.63
N LEU A 77 4.10 -15.91 7.56
CA LEU A 77 3.40 -17.14 7.23
C LEU A 77 4.30 -18.03 6.38
N LEU A 78 4.77 -19.12 6.94
CA LEU A 78 5.58 -20.13 6.26
C LEU A 78 4.73 -21.36 5.93
N GLY A 79 5.01 -21.97 4.79
CA GLY A 79 4.36 -23.19 4.36
C GLY A 79 4.63 -23.48 2.89
N GLU A 80 4.33 -24.67 2.44
CA GLU A 80 4.52 -25.12 1.06
C GLU A 80 3.63 -24.34 0.07
N LYS A 81 4.02 -24.35 -1.20
CA LYS A 81 3.22 -23.75 -2.27
C LYS A 81 1.87 -24.48 -2.38
N GLY A 82 0.78 -23.74 -2.53
CA GLY A 82 -0.56 -24.33 -2.67
C GLY A 82 -1.27 -24.61 -1.35
N THR A 83 -0.66 -24.38 -0.18
CA THR A 83 -1.33 -24.61 1.12
C THR A 83 -2.38 -23.57 1.49
N GLY A 84 -2.71 -22.62 0.61
CA GLY A 84 -3.78 -21.61 0.80
C GLY A 84 -3.43 -20.49 1.78
N LYS A 85 -2.14 -20.16 1.99
CA LYS A 85 -1.72 -19.04 2.85
C LYS A 85 -2.34 -17.71 2.42
N THR A 86 -2.20 -17.40 1.14
CA THR A 86 -2.75 -16.16 0.56
C THR A 86 -4.27 -16.14 0.69
N SER A 87 -4.94 -17.27 0.44
CA SER A 87 -6.39 -17.37 0.58
C SER A 87 -6.85 -17.12 2.01
N ALA A 88 -6.12 -17.64 3.02
CA ALA A 88 -6.44 -17.41 4.42
C ALA A 88 -6.31 -15.92 4.81
N VAL A 89 -5.27 -15.24 4.35
CA VAL A 89 -5.08 -13.80 4.58
C VAL A 89 -6.16 -12.99 3.87
N MET A 90 -6.45 -13.31 2.61
CA MET A 90 -7.49 -12.62 1.82
C MET A 90 -8.88 -12.80 2.42
N GLU A 91 -9.19 -13.99 2.95
CA GLU A 91 -10.43 -14.23 3.67
C GLU A 91 -10.54 -13.36 4.92
N SER A 92 -9.45 -13.24 5.72
CA SER A 92 -9.44 -12.36 6.90
C SER A 92 -9.63 -10.89 6.51
N ILE A 93 -8.98 -10.43 5.44
CA ILE A 93 -9.17 -9.08 4.92
C ILE A 93 -10.62 -8.88 4.44
N SER A 94 -11.22 -9.89 3.81
CA SER A 94 -12.61 -9.85 3.37
C SER A 94 -13.57 -9.74 4.57
N ARG A 95 -13.33 -10.50 5.64
CA ARG A 95 -14.10 -10.41 6.90
C ARG A 95 -13.97 -9.05 7.58
N ALA A 96 -12.80 -8.41 7.46
CA ALA A 96 -12.54 -7.06 7.94
C ALA A 96 -13.05 -5.96 6.98
N GLU A 97 -13.76 -6.32 5.91
CA GLU A 97 -14.22 -5.40 4.86
C GLU A 97 -13.08 -4.61 4.17
N GLY A 98 -11.84 -5.10 4.27
CA GLY A 98 -10.67 -4.47 3.69
C GLY A 98 -10.23 -3.16 4.37
N ARG A 99 -10.80 -2.82 5.50
CA ARG A 99 -10.48 -1.57 6.20
C ARG A 99 -9.05 -1.53 6.69
N ASP A 100 -8.40 -0.39 6.51
CA ASP A 100 -7.02 -0.11 6.98
C ASP A 100 -5.98 -1.12 6.47
N CYS A 101 -6.26 -1.81 5.36
CA CYS A 101 -5.38 -2.82 4.78
C CYS A 101 -4.76 -2.34 3.45
N ALA A 102 -3.46 -2.54 3.28
CA ALA A 102 -2.79 -2.39 2.00
C ALA A 102 -2.08 -3.71 1.63
N ILE A 103 -2.21 -4.12 0.38
CA ILE A 103 -1.62 -5.36 -0.14
C ILE A 103 -0.52 -4.97 -1.12
N ILE A 104 0.68 -5.51 -0.91
CA ILE A 104 1.84 -5.26 -1.75
C ILE A 104 2.41 -6.59 -2.21
N ASP A 105 2.52 -6.75 -3.51
CA ASP A 105 3.13 -7.91 -4.14
C ASP A 105 4.64 -7.68 -4.26
N CYS A 106 5.42 -8.40 -3.46
CA CYS A 106 6.86 -8.19 -3.37
C CYS A 106 7.61 -8.74 -4.58
N SER A 107 8.60 -8.00 -5.06
CA SER A 107 9.54 -8.42 -6.11
C SER A 107 10.97 -8.42 -5.60
N SER A 108 11.82 -9.25 -6.20
CA SER A 108 13.27 -9.21 -5.98
C SER A 108 13.94 -8.00 -6.65
N ASP A 109 13.30 -7.40 -7.64
CA ASP A 109 13.74 -6.18 -8.28
C ASP A 109 13.35 -4.97 -7.41
N VAL A 110 14.35 -4.20 -7.00
CA VAL A 110 14.20 -3.04 -6.10
C VAL A 110 13.38 -1.92 -6.75
N GLU A 111 13.56 -1.68 -8.05
CA GLU A 111 12.82 -0.63 -8.76
C GLU A 111 11.35 -1.03 -8.92
N LEU A 112 11.09 -2.26 -9.31
CA LEU A 112 9.74 -2.78 -9.40
C LEU A 112 9.06 -2.81 -8.02
N MET A 113 9.80 -3.17 -6.96
CA MET A 113 9.29 -3.12 -5.58
C MET A 113 8.91 -1.69 -5.17
N ARG A 114 9.75 -0.70 -5.48
CA ARG A 114 9.47 0.70 -5.23
C ARG A 114 8.20 1.17 -5.92
N LEU A 115 8.03 0.84 -7.20
CA LEU A 115 6.85 1.19 -7.98
C LEU A 115 5.58 0.54 -7.39
N ARG A 116 5.65 -0.73 -7.01
CA ARG A 116 4.52 -1.44 -6.39
C ARG A 116 4.12 -0.86 -5.04
N ILE A 117 5.09 -0.46 -4.21
CA ILE A 117 4.81 0.25 -2.94
C ILE A 117 4.15 1.60 -3.23
N GLY A 118 4.68 2.36 -4.19
CA GLY A 118 4.08 3.63 -4.58
C GLY A 118 2.64 3.46 -5.06
N HIS A 119 2.40 2.50 -5.93
CA HIS A 119 1.05 2.20 -6.42
C HIS A 119 0.09 1.75 -5.31
N ALA A 120 0.56 0.88 -4.40
CA ALA A 120 -0.26 0.40 -3.28
C ALA A 120 -0.63 1.52 -2.29
N LEU A 121 0.23 2.53 -2.14
CA LEU A 121 0.00 3.67 -1.25
C LEU A 121 -0.51 4.93 -1.99
N ASN A 122 -0.86 4.82 -3.27
CA ASN A 122 -1.23 5.95 -4.12
C ASN A 122 -0.23 7.12 -4.02
N PHE A 123 1.05 6.77 -4.02
CA PHE A 123 2.16 7.71 -3.89
C PHE A 123 3.07 7.60 -5.11
N GLU A 124 3.12 8.64 -5.92
CA GLU A 124 4.06 8.74 -7.02
C GLU A 124 5.38 9.37 -6.53
N PHE A 125 6.49 8.66 -6.68
CA PHE A 125 7.80 9.12 -6.22
C PHE A 125 8.28 10.41 -6.92
N PHE A 126 7.60 10.83 -7.98
CA PHE A 126 7.94 12.00 -8.80
C PHE A 126 6.88 13.12 -8.78
N GLU A 127 5.83 13.00 -7.95
CA GLU A 127 4.77 14.02 -7.87
C GLU A 127 5.30 15.40 -7.42
N ASP A 128 6.41 15.45 -6.70
CA ASP A 128 6.98 16.73 -6.20
C ASP A 128 8.02 17.30 -7.16
N TYR A 129 7.58 17.67 -8.37
CA TYR A 129 8.43 18.36 -9.33
C TYR A 129 8.95 19.72 -8.80
N ILE A 130 8.13 20.43 -8.04
CA ILE A 130 8.49 21.73 -7.45
C ILE A 130 9.44 21.55 -6.27
N GLY A 131 9.23 20.54 -5.42
CA GLY A 131 10.15 20.21 -4.32
C GLY A 131 11.52 19.76 -4.82
N SER A 132 11.60 19.11 -5.97
CA SER A 132 12.88 18.71 -6.57
C SER A 132 13.72 19.90 -7.05
N LEU A 133 13.11 21.00 -7.42
CA LEU A 133 13.82 22.26 -7.80
C LEU A 133 14.52 22.92 -6.61
N PHE A 134 14.04 22.67 -5.40
CA PHE A 134 14.62 23.20 -4.15
C PHE A 134 15.51 22.19 -3.42
N SER A 135 15.61 20.95 -3.91
CA SER A 135 16.51 19.96 -3.33
C SER A 135 17.93 20.16 -3.85
N MET A 136 18.91 20.17 -2.95
CA MET A 136 20.34 20.27 -3.30
C MET A 136 20.86 19.07 -4.12
N LYS A 137 20.11 17.99 -4.23
CA LYS A 137 20.34 16.89 -5.18
C LYS A 137 19.58 17.25 -6.45
N GLY A 138 20.31 17.53 -7.52
CA GLY A 138 19.74 17.82 -8.84
C GLY A 138 18.67 16.83 -9.29
N PRO A 139 17.96 17.14 -10.39
CA PRO A 139 16.86 16.31 -10.88
C PRO A 139 17.35 14.85 -10.98
N ARG A 140 16.64 13.95 -10.28
CA ARG A 140 16.88 12.52 -10.42
C ARG A 140 16.58 12.16 -11.87
N GLU A 141 17.56 11.55 -12.55
CA GLU A 141 17.33 10.99 -13.86
C GLU A 141 16.05 10.16 -13.84
N SER A 142 15.16 10.48 -14.77
CA SER A 142 13.91 9.75 -14.97
C SER A 142 14.27 8.28 -15.27
N THR A 143 14.05 7.40 -14.31
CA THR A 143 14.05 5.97 -14.55
C THR A 143 12.98 5.67 -15.62
N PRO A 144 13.29 4.90 -16.66
CA PRO A 144 12.31 4.58 -17.69
C PRO A 144 11.10 3.93 -17.04
N THR A 145 9.92 4.40 -17.41
CA THR A 145 8.64 3.79 -17.05
C THR A 145 8.67 2.36 -17.57
N LEU A 146 8.79 1.40 -16.66
CA LEU A 146 8.52 0.01 -16.97
C LEU A 146 7.00 -0.12 -17.10
N ASP A 147 6.53 -0.33 -18.33
CA ASP A 147 5.14 -0.70 -18.58
C ASP A 147 4.86 -1.99 -17.83
N ILE A 148 3.96 -1.92 -16.88
CA ILE A 148 3.50 -3.07 -16.08
C ILE A 148 2.34 -3.66 -16.87
N GLU A 149 2.62 -4.72 -17.66
CA GLU A 149 1.59 -5.61 -18.20
C GLU A 149 0.95 -6.47 -17.09
#